data_ac176b7695b9800837595f0759906196
#
_entry.id   ac176b7695b9800837595f0759906196
#
_cell.length_a   1.000
_cell.length_b   1.000
_cell.length_c   1.000
_cell.angle_alpha   90.00
_cell.angle_beta   90.00
_cell.angle_gamma   90.00
#
_symmetry.space_group_name_H-M   'P 1'
#
loop_
_entity.id
_entity.type
_entity.pdbx_description
1 polymer ?
#
loop_
_entity_poly.entity_id
_entity_poly.type
_entity_poly.pdbx_seq_one_letter_code
_entity_poly.pdbx_strand_id
1 'polypeptide(L)'
;MTTSLFPASDFTIPQLADLMTRSFEGYFVPINITESALLTMLKRDSIDLTSSRVMINNDEPAGIALIARRGWTSRLAAMGILSQARNQSLGTQTMHKLIEEAKERQDKEMILEVIEQNTAGVKLYEKVGFKKIRRLVGYKLENPQVESKEELKEIDIRELARLVTYHGLKDLPWQLSGTTIMQHTPPSRAFKLNDAYCLISNPDAKDIVIWSVLVKSRSRGAGLSKVLMMALLSKYQNKIWHVPAIFPEEMSFIF
;
A
#
# COMPACT_ATOMS: atom_id res chain seq x y z
N MET A 1 -0.19 -32.78 -12.49
CA MET A 1 0.25 -31.75 -11.52
C MET A 1 -0.97 -31.36 -10.72
N THR A 2 -0.95 -31.58 -9.43
CA THR A 2 -2.07 -31.29 -8.54
C THR A 2 -1.82 -29.91 -7.90
N THR A 3 -2.62 -28.92 -8.25
CA THR A 3 -2.58 -27.61 -7.63
C THR A 3 -3.71 -27.50 -6.63
N SER A 4 -3.40 -27.10 -5.42
CA SER A 4 -4.38 -26.85 -4.35
C SER A 4 -4.17 -25.47 -3.73
N LEU A 5 -5.23 -24.88 -3.22
CA LEU A 5 -5.24 -23.57 -2.56
C LEU A 5 -5.74 -23.76 -1.13
N PHE A 6 -4.90 -23.44 -0.15
CA PHE A 6 -5.23 -23.51 1.26
C PHE A 6 -5.38 -22.12 1.87
N PRO A 7 -6.25 -21.92 2.85
CA PRO A 7 -6.30 -20.67 3.60
C PRO A 7 -4.93 -20.34 4.20
N ALA A 8 -4.50 -19.08 4.09
CA ALA A 8 -3.24 -18.67 4.69
C ALA A 8 -3.27 -18.76 6.23
N SER A 9 -4.46 -18.80 6.84
CA SER A 9 -4.65 -19.03 8.28
C SER A 9 -4.18 -20.42 8.77
N ASP A 10 -4.00 -21.37 7.86
CA ASP A 10 -3.53 -22.73 8.19
C ASP A 10 -1.99 -22.79 8.34
N PHE A 11 -1.31 -21.65 8.08
CA PHE A 11 0.14 -21.53 8.13
C PHE A 11 0.57 -20.56 9.23
N THR A 12 1.74 -20.80 9.80
CA THR A 12 2.32 -19.92 10.81
C THR A 12 2.86 -18.62 10.19
N ILE A 13 2.95 -17.57 10.98
CA ILE A 13 3.52 -16.27 10.53
C ILE A 13 4.93 -16.41 9.96
N PRO A 14 5.87 -17.16 10.59
CA PRO A 14 7.19 -17.44 10.01
C PRO A 14 7.12 -18.07 8.62
N GLN A 15 6.25 -19.09 8.44
CA GLN A 15 6.07 -19.76 7.14
C GLN A 15 5.55 -18.79 6.07
N LEU A 16 4.58 -17.96 6.41
CA LEU A 16 4.03 -16.96 5.48
C LEU A 16 5.06 -15.88 5.12
N ALA A 17 5.87 -15.42 6.09
CA ALA A 17 6.90 -14.42 5.87
C ALA A 17 8.02 -14.96 4.95
N ASP A 18 8.49 -16.19 5.19
CA ASP A 18 9.46 -16.88 4.34
C ASP A 18 8.91 -17.06 2.91
N LEU A 19 7.71 -17.64 2.80
CA LEU A 19 7.07 -17.87 1.51
C LEU A 19 6.87 -16.55 0.72
N MET A 20 6.48 -15.49 1.41
CA MET A 20 6.36 -14.17 0.80
C MET A 20 7.70 -13.69 0.25
N THR A 21 8.76 -13.71 1.06
CA THR A 21 10.10 -13.29 0.66
C THR A 21 10.58 -14.06 -0.57
N ARG A 22 10.48 -15.39 -0.55
CA ARG A 22 10.89 -16.27 -1.66
C ARG A 22 10.02 -16.07 -2.92
N SER A 23 8.73 -15.83 -2.76
CA SER A 23 7.81 -15.64 -3.90
C SER A 23 8.07 -14.34 -4.68
N PHE A 24 8.72 -13.36 -4.04
CA PHE A 24 9.12 -12.09 -4.65
C PHE A 24 10.62 -12.02 -5.00
N GLU A 25 11.32 -13.14 -4.95
CA GLU A 25 12.72 -13.19 -5.41
C GLU A 25 12.84 -12.80 -6.88
N GLY A 26 13.77 -11.88 -7.16
CA GLY A 26 13.95 -11.30 -8.50
C GLY A 26 12.85 -10.32 -8.93
N TYR A 27 12.02 -9.84 -8.00
CA TYR A 27 10.99 -8.84 -8.31
C TYR A 27 11.62 -7.44 -8.49
N PHE A 28 10.88 -6.52 -9.13
CA PHE A 28 11.32 -5.15 -9.45
C PHE A 28 11.78 -4.33 -8.25
N VAL A 29 11.24 -4.65 -7.07
CA VAL A 29 11.65 -4.05 -5.79
C VAL A 29 12.06 -5.19 -4.87
N PRO A 30 13.24 -5.12 -4.23
CA PRO A 30 13.64 -6.12 -3.26
C PRO A 30 12.63 -6.21 -2.11
N ILE A 31 12.11 -7.41 -1.89
CA ILE A 31 11.15 -7.68 -0.81
C ILE A 31 11.77 -8.71 0.13
N ASN A 32 11.99 -8.28 1.37
CA ASN A 32 12.39 -9.15 2.48
C ASN A 32 11.43 -8.89 3.63
N ILE A 33 10.52 -9.83 3.85
CA ILE A 33 9.46 -9.71 4.84
C ILE A 33 9.86 -10.47 6.11
N THR A 34 10.14 -9.71 7.16
CA THR A 34 10.28 -10.29 8.50
C THR A 34 8.89 -10.59 9.10
N GLU A 35 8.84 -11.47 10.10
CA GLU A 35 7.60 -11.76 10.83
C GLU A 35 6.93 -10.49 11.38
N SER A 36 7.72 -9.60 11.99
CA SER A 36 7.23 -8.32 12.52
C SER A 36 6.67 -7.41 11.42
N ALA A 37 7.33 -7.36 10.24
CA ALA A 37 6.84 -6.60 9.10
C ALA A 37 5.52 -7.18 8.56
N LEU A 38 5.41 -8.51 8.48
CA LEU A 38 4.18 -9.18 8.07
C LEU A 38 3.04 -8.87 9.05
N LEU A 39 3.26 -9.04 10.37
CA LEU A 39 2.24 -8.72 11.39
C LEU A 39 1.78 -7.27 11.30
N THR A 40 2.71 -6.33 11.10
CA THR A 40 2.39 -4.91 10.90
C THR A 40 1.54 -4.71 9.65
N MET A 41 1.88 -5.37 8.54
CA MET A 41 1.13 -5.29 7.28
C MET A 41 -0.27 -5.89 7.42
N LEU A 42 -0.40 -7.06 8.05
CA LEU A 42 -1.70 -7.71 8.31
C LEU A 42 -2.65 -6.76 9.04
N LYS A 43 -2.17 -6.14 10.12
CA LYS A 43 -2.96 -5.20 10.92
C LYS A 43 -3.28 -3.91 10.16
N ARG A 44 -2.25 -3.24 9.61
CA ARG A 44 -2.38 -1.93 8.98
C ARG A 44 -3.28 -1.98 7.74
N ASP A 45 -3.09 -3.00 6.92
CA ASP A 45 -3.77 -3.10 5.63
C ASP A 45 -5.05 -3.93 5.71
N SER A 46 -5.44 -4.40 6.90
CA SER A 46 -6.65 -5.23 7.12
C SER A 46 -6.62 -6.52 6.30
N ILE A 47 -5.45 -7.20 6.27
CA ILE A 47 -5.30 -8.47 5.56
C ILE A 47 -6.01 -9.57 6.35
N ASP A 48 -6.85 -10.30 5.66
CA ASP A 48 -7.63 -11.43 6.17
C ASP A 48 -6.98 -12.75 5.71
N LEU A 49 -6.32 -13.44 6.64
CA LEU A 49 -5.64 -14.70 6.35
C LEU A 49 -6.60 -15.82 5.97
N THR A 50 -7.86 -15.78 6.41
CA THR A 50 -8.87 -16.78 6.03
C THR A 50 -9.32 -16.62 4.57
N SER A 51 -9.31 -15.40 4.06
CA SER A 51 -9.57 -15.08 2.65
C SER A 51 -8.31 -15.10 1.78
N SER A 52 -7.13 -15.16 2.38
CA SER A 52 -5.84 -15.27 1.69
C SER A 52 -5.52 -16.73 1.36
N ARG A 53 -4.69 -16.97 0.36
CA ARG A 53 -4.38 -18.33 -0.10
C ARG A 53 -2.88 -18.59 -0.18
N VAL A 54 -2.47 -19.76 0.29
CA VAL A 54 -1.18 -20.36 -0.05
C VAL A 54 -1.43 -21.35 -1.19
N MET A 55 -0.63 -21.22 -2.24
CA MET A 55 -0.65 -22.10 -3.40
C MET A 55 0.25 -23.29 -3.12
N ILE A 56 -0.28 -24.49 -3.27
CA ILE A 56 0.48 -25.73 -3.18
C ILE A 56 0.57 -26.34 -4.58
N ASN A 57 1.76 -26.78 -4.96
CA ASN A 57 2.02 -27.46 -6.21
C ASN A 57 2.91 -28.69 -5.95
N ASN A 58 2.43 -29.89 -6.29
CA ASN A 58 3.09 -31.16 -5.97
C ASN A 58 3.45 -31.27 -4.46
N ASP A 59 2.48 -31.00 -3.60
CA ASP A 59 2.55 -31.07 -2.13
C ASP A 59 3.50 -30.05 -1.47
N GLU A 60 4.07 -29.12 -2.22
CA GLU A 60 4.98 -28.09 -1.72
C GLU A 60 4.42 -26.66 -1.89
N PRO A 61 4.67 -25.74 -0.93
CA PRO A 61 4.30 -24.34 -1.08
C PRO A 61 4.96 -23.72 -2.32
N ALA A 62 4.13 -23.17 -3.19
CA ALA A 62 4.53 -22.63 -4.49
C ALA A 62 4.25 -21.14 -4.66
N GLY A 63 3.51 -20.53 -3.76
CA GLY A 63 3.19 -19.10 -3.79
C GLY A 63 2.16 -18.70 -2.76
N ILE A 64 1.91 -17.40 -2.69
CA ILE A 64 0.99 -16.79 -1.73
C ILE A 64 0.19 -15.68 -2.39
N ALA A 65 -1.09 -15.55 -2.02
CA ALA A 65 -1.95 -14.43 -2.37
C ALA A 65 -2.62 -13.89 -1.11
N LEU A 66 -2.35 -12.64 -0.76
CA LEU A 66 -2.89 -11.98 0.43
C LEU A 66 -4.08 -11.10 0.04
N ILE A 67 -5.20 -11.29 0.72
CA ILE A 67 -6.44 -10.53 0.53
C ILE A 67 -6.68 -9.64 1.74
N ALA A 68 -6.83 -8.35 1.50
CA ALA A 68 -7.31 -7.39 2.48
C ALA A 68 -8.81 -7.13 2.26
N ARG A 69 -9.57 -6.86 3.33
CA ARG A 69 -11.02 -6.67 3.25
C ARG A 69 -11.51 -5.52 4.11
N ARG A 70 -12.37 -4.67 3.54
CA ARG A 70 -13.04 -3.57 4.25
C ARG A 70 -14.43 -3.35 3.65
N GLY A 71 -15.46 -3.53 4.47
CA GLY A 71 -16.83 -3.44 4.00
C GLY A 71 -17.09 -4.39 2.83
N TRP A 72 -17.49 -3.85 1.70
CA TRP A 72 -17.80 -4.60 0.47
C TRP A 72 -16.65 -4.59 -0.56
N THR A 73 -15.46 -4.15 -0.16
CA THR A 73 -14.29 -4.09 -1.02
C THR A 73 -13.25 -5.09 -0.53
N SER A 74 -12.75 -5.91 -1.43
CA SER A 74 -11.54 -6.68 -1.22
C SER A 74 -10.39 -6.12 -2.05
N ARG A 75 -9.16 -6.35 -1.58
CA ARG A 75 -7.94 -5.94 -2.26
C ARG A 75 -6.97 -7.12 -2.31
N LEU A 76 -6.47 -7.43 -3.49
CA LEU A 76 -5.28 -8.28 -3.61
C LEU A 76 -4.06 -7.46 -3.14
N ALA A 77 -3.68 -7.65 -1.88
CA ALA A 77 -2.60 -6.89 -1.25
C ALA A 77 -1.21 -7.32 -1.71
N ALA A 78 -1.05 -8.61 -2.02
CA ALA A 78 0.15 -9.18 -2.60
C ALA A 78 -0.18 -10.49 -3.29
N MET A 79 0.52 -10.82 -4.39
CA MET A 79 0.53 -12.15 -4.97
C MET A 79 1.92 -12.44 -5.54
N GLY A 80 2.54 -13.48 -5.02
CA GLY A 80 3.84 -13.97 -5.48
C GLY A 80 3.83 -15.46 -5.73
N ILE A 81 4.58 -15.90 -6.74
CA ILE A 81 4.75 -17.31 -7.11
C ILE A 81 6.25 -17.60 -7.19
N LEU A 82 6.68 -18.67 -6.54
CA LEU A 82 8.08 -19.12 -6.57
C LEU A 82 8.54 -19.33 -8.01
N SER A 83 9.80 -18.98 -8.30
CA SER A 83 10.35 -19.00 -9.66
C SER A 83 10.14 -20.32 -10.39
N GLN A 84 10.35 -21.45 -9.70
CA GLN A 84 10.19 -22.81 -10.24
C GLN A 84 8.72 -23.19 -10.54
N ALA A 85 7.75 -22.46 -9.98
CA ALA A 85 6.31 -22.72 -10.17
C ALA A 85 5.63 -21.72 -11.11
N ARG A 86 6.39 -20.75 -11.65
CA ARG A 86 5.87 -19.78 -12.63
C ARG A 86 5.57 -20.45 -13.96
N ASN A 87 4.73 -19.81 -14.78
CA ASN A 87 4.31 -20.29 -16.11
C ASN A 87 3.52 -21.61 -16.12
N GLN A 88 3.00 -22.03 -14.96
CA GLN A 88 2.18 -23.23 -14.80
C GLN A 88 0.69 -22.90 -14.55
N SER A 89 0.24 -21.72 -14.96
CA SER A 89 -1.14 -21.23 -14.80
C SER A 89 -1.61 -21.05 -13.35
N LEU A 90 -0.74 -21.21 -12.34
CA LEU A 90 -1.09 -21.06 -10.93
C LEU A 90 -1.71 -19.67 -10.64
N GLY A 91 -1.10 -18.60 -11.14
CA GLY A 91 -1.62 -17.25 -10.93
C GLY A 91 -3.04 -17.07 -11.48
N THR A 92 -3.32 -17.62 -12.66
CA THR A 92 -4.65 -17.55 -13.26
C THR A 92 -5.68 -18.34 -12.44
N GLN A 93 -5.33 -19.57 -12.04
CA GLN A 93 -6.21 -20.43 -11.21
C GLN A 93 -6.48 -19.76 -9.86
N THR A 94 -5.46 -19.23 -9.22
CA THR A 94 -5.59 -18.51 -7.94
C THR A 94 -6.50 -17.30 -8.08
N MET A 95 -6.30 -16.47 -9.11
CA MET A 95 -7.15 -15.30 -9.33
C MET A 95 -8.60 -15.65 -9.58
N HIS A 96 -8.88 -16.69 -10.38
CA HIS A 96 -10.26 -17.15 -10.59
C HIS A 96 -10.91 -17.58 -9.27
N LYS A 97 -10.19 -18.35 -8.44
CA LYS A 97 -10.71 -18.78 -7.13
C LYS A 97 -10.98 -17.60 -6.20
N LEU A 98 -10.04 -16.66 -6.10
CA LEU A 98 -10.21 -15.47 -5.26
C LEU A 98 -11.38 -14.60 -5.71
N ILE A 99 -11.60 -14.45 -7.03
CA ILE A 99 -12.75 -13.72 -7.59
C ILE A 99 -14.06 -14.45 -7.30
N GLU A 100 -14.10 -15.78 -7.43
CA GLU A 100 -15.26 -16.59 -7.07
C GLU A 100 -15.61 -16.42 -5.60
N GLU A 101 -14.63 -16.59 -4.70
CA GLU A 101 -14.81 -16.42 -3.26
C GLU A 101 -15.24 -14.98 -2.88
N ALA A 102 -14.74 -13.96 -3.58
CA ALA A 102 -15.20 -12.59 -3.39
C ALA A 102 -16.68 -12.42 -3.77
N LYS A 103 -17.12 -13.05 -4.86
CA LYS A 103 -18.55 -13.06 -5.27
C LYS A 103 -19.42 -13.81 -4.26
N GLU A 104 -18.97 -14.96 -3.76
CA GLU A 104 -19.67 -15.72 -2.72
C GLU A 104 -19.84 -14.90 -1.44
N ARG A 105 -18.83 -14.10 -1.06
CA ARG A 105 -18.89 -13.16 0.07
C ARG A 105 -19.71 -11.91 -0.22
N GLN A 106 -20.21 -11.72 -1.44
CA GLN A 106 -20.94 -10.54 -1.91
C GLN A 106 -20.09 -9.24 -1.90
N ASP A 107 -18.78 -9.36 -2.08
CA ASP A 107 -17.90 -8.21 -2.29
C ASP A 107 -18.38 -7.46 -3.56
N LYS A 108 -18.46 -6.12 -3.49
CA LYS A 108 -18.93 -5.28 -4.61
C LYS A 108 -17.82 -5.00 -5.63
N GLU A 109 -16.59 -4.99 -5.14
CA GLU A 109 -15.39 -4.76 -5.95
C GLU A 109 -14.18 -5.48 -5.38
N MET A 110 -13.25 -5.81 -6.26
CA MET A 110 -11.89 -6.25 -5.90
C MET A 110 -10.90 -5.31 -6.59
N ILE A 111 -9.96 -4.77 -5.82
CA ILE A 111 -8.92 -3.86 -6.33
C ILE A 111 -7.54 -4.45 -6.15
N LEU A 112 -6.57 -3.93 -6.90
CA LEU A 112 -5.16 -4.23 -6.73
C LEU A 112 -4.29 -3.07 -7.27
N GLU A 113 -3.04 -3.05 -6.86
CA GLU A 113 -2.00 -2.24 -7.48
C GLU A 113 -0.95 -3.16 -8.09
N VAL A 114 -0.43 -2.78 -9.26
CA VAL A 114 0.63 -3.52 -9.95
C VAL A 114 1.64 -2.57 -10.57
N ILE A 115 2.93 -2.90 -10.46
CA ILE A 115 4.01 -2.14 -11.09
C ILE A 115 3.87 -2.24 -12.62
N GLU A 116 3.88 -1.11 -13.35
CA GLU A 116 3.69 -1.06 -14.81
C GLU A 116 4.68 -1.96 -15.57
N GLN A 117 5.91 -2.09 -15.07
CA GLN A 117 6.95 -2.95 -15.65
C GLN A 117 6.66 -4.45 -15.46
N ASN A 118 5.77 -4.82 -14.52
CA ASN A 118 5.34 -6.20 -14.36
C ASN A 118 4.30 -6.57 -15.43
N THR A 119 4.73 -6.65 -16.67
CA THR A 119 3.86 -6.93 -17.82
C THR A 119 3.14 -8.27 -17.71
N ALA A 120 3.76 -9.27 -17.07
CA ALA A 120 3.14 -10.57 -16.83
C ALA A 120 1.96 -10.45 -15.85
N GLY A 121 2.14 -9.71 -14.75
CA GLY A 121 1.09 -9.42 -13.79
C GLY A 121 -0.05 -8.61 -14.41
N VAL A 122 0.27 -7.54 -15.15
CA VAL A 122 -0.74 -6.72 -15.84
C VAL A 122 -1.59 -7.58 -16.77
N LYS A 123 -0.96 -8.37 -17.66
CA LYS A 123 -1.69 -9.28 -18.57
C LYS A 123 -2.55 -10.31 -17.83
N LEU A 124 -2.06 -10.83 -16.71
CA LEU A 124 -2.83 -11.76 -15.87
C LEU A 124 -4.10 -11.10 -15.35
N TYR A 125 -3.98 -9.92 -14.75
CA TYR A 125 -5.12 -9.22 -14.15
C TYR A 125 -6.14 -8.76 -15.19
N GLU A 126 -5.69 -8.24 -16.34
CA GLU A 126 -6.57 -7.90 -17.45
C GLU A 126 -7.32 -9.13 -17.99
N LYS A 127 -6.62 -10.27 -18.13
CA LYS A 127 -7.22 -11.54 -18.59
C LYS A 127 -8.35 -12.03 -17.66
N VAL A 128 -8.23 -11.81 -16.35
CA VAL A 128 -9.26 -12.23 -15.37
C VAL A 128 -10.30 -11.14 -15.11
N GLY A 129 -10.29 -10.04 -15.87
CA GLY A 129 -11.35 -9.04 -15.89
C GLY A 129 -11.07 -7.74 -15.14
N PHE A 130 -9.88 -7.53 -14.58
CA PHE A 130 -9.52 -6.25 -13.99
C PHE A 130 -9.35 -5.18 -15.08
N LYS A 131 -9.70 -3.94 -14.71
CA LYS A 131 -9.54 -2.76 -15.57
C LYS A 131 -8.66 -1.73 -14.90
N LYS A 132 -7.74 -1.13 -15.64
CA LYS A 132 -6.93 -0.01 -15.15
C LYS A 132 -7.84 1.19 -14.87
N ILE A 133 -7.78 1.72 -13.66
CA ILE A 133 -8.57 2.89 -13.23
C ILE A 133 -7.73 4.16 -13.15
N ARG A 134 -6.45 4.06 -12.78
CA ARG A 134 -5.53 5.21 -12.70
C ARG A 134 -4.07 4.77 -12.71
N ARG A 135 -3.19 5.72 -12.90
CA ARG A 135 -1.75 5.58 -12.68
C ARG A 135 -1.40 6.06 -11.28
N LEU A 136 -0.47 5.34 -10.63
CA LEU A 136 0.10 5.72 -9.35
C LEU A 136 1.56 6.11 -9.55
N VAL A 137 2.00 7.17 -8.86
CA VAL A 137 3.34 7.73 -8.98
C VAL A 137 4.00 7.86 -7.62
N GLY A 138 5.32 7.86 -7.61
CA GLY A 138 6.14 8.11 -6.44
C GLY A 138 7.29 9.03 -6.75
N TYR A 139 7.88 9.64 -5.71
CA TYR A 139 8.95 10.61 -5.84
C TYR A 139 10.02 10.34 -4.79
N LYS A 140 11.24 10.73 -5.12
CA LYS A 140 12.37 10.78 -4.20
C LYS A 140 13.02 12.16 -4.28
N LEU A 141 13.35 12.73 -3.13
CA LEU A 141 14.05 14.00 -3.02
C LEU A 141 15.17 13.85 -2.00
N GLU A 142 16.40 14.13 -2.42
CA GLU A 142 17.59 13.97 -1.59
C GLU A 142 18.11 15.32 -1.10
N ASN A 143 18.27 15.43 0.21
CA ASN A 143 18.90 16.59 0.88
C ASN A 143 18.41 17.96 0.39
N PRO A 144 17.08 18.20 0.32
CA PRO A 144 16.58 19.51 -0.14
C PRO A 144 17.05 20.63 0.78
N GLN A 145 17.53 21.70 0.15
CA GLN A 145 17.90 22.92 0.87
C GLN A 145 16.72 23.91 0.75
N VAL A 146 15.90 23.92 1.78
CA VAL A 146 14.68 24.75 1.82
C VAL A 146 14.65 25.50 3.14
N GLU A 147 14.32 26.80 3.09
CA GLU A 147 14.06 27.61 4.26
C GLU A 147 12.57 27.94 4.34
N SER A 148 12.02 27.83 5.54
CA SER A 148 10.65 28.24 5.84
C SER A 148 10.59 28.77 7.27
N LYS A 149 9.82 29.84 7.45
CA LYS A 149 9.52 30.41 8.78
C LYS A 149 8.19 29.88 9.35
N GLU A 150 7.49 29.05 8.58
CA GLU A 150 6.20 28.51 8.97
C GLU A 150 6.36 27.47 10.10
N GLU A 151 5.52 27.58 11.10
CA GLU A 151 5.52 26.65 12.24
C GLU A 151 4.49 25.54 12.04
N LEU A 152 4.98 24.30 12.06
CA LEU A 152 4.15 23.12 11.95
C LEU A 152 3.58 22.74 13.32
N LYS A 153 2.27 22.57 13.39
CA LYS A 153 1.62 22.00 14.57
C LYS A 153 1.52 20.48 14.43
N GLU A 154 2.07 19.75 15.39
CA GLU A 154 1.83 18.29 15.50
C GLU A 154 0.40 18.03 15.96
N ILE A 155 -0.24 17.02 15.35
CA ILE A 155 -1.62 16.59 15.64
C ILE A 155 -1.70 15.09 15.84
N ASP A 156 -2.78 14.62 16.44
CA ASP A 156 -3.06 13.19 16.53
C ASP A 156 -3.31 12.60 15.12
N ILE A 157 -2.66 11.46 14.83
CA ILE A 157 -2.83 10.75 13.54
C ILE A 157 -4.30 10.42 13.28
N ARG A 158 -5.09 10.14 14.32
CA ARG A 158 -6.52 9.87 14.21
C ARG A 158 -7.32 11.10 13.75
N GLU A 159 -6.87 12.32 14.07
CA GLU A 159 -7.46 13.55 13.53
C GLU A 159 -7.26 13.62 12.02
N LEU A 160 -6.02 13.40 11.57
CA LEU A 160 -5.72 13.35 10.14
C LEU A 160 -6.51 12.25 9.42
N ALA A 161 -6.60 11.05 9.99
CA ALA A 161 -7.34 9.93 9.41
C ALA A 161 -8.81 10.26 9.15
N ARG A 162 -9.47 10.93 10.11
CA ARG A 162 -10.85 11.42 9.96
C ARG A 162 -10.96 12.46 8.83
N LEU A 163 -10.01 13.40 8.78
CA LEU A 163 -9.99 14.44 7.76
C LEU A 163 -9.76 13.85 6.36
N VAL A 164 -8.90 12.82 6.22
CA VAL A 164 -8.69 12.12 4.95
C VAL A 164 -9.96 11.40 4.52
N THR A 165 -10.67 10.74 5.45
CA THR A 165 -11.94 10.10 5.14
C THR A 165 -12.98 11.10 4.64
N TYR A 166 -13.02 12.32 5.20
CA TYR A 166 -14.03 13.32 4.89
C TYR A 166 -13.66 14.21 3.69
N HIS A 167 -12.40 14.63 3.56
CA HIS A 167 -11.93 15.59 2.57
C HIS A 167 -11.03 14.98 1.49
N GLY A 168 -10.61 13.72 1.62
CA GLY A 168 -9.77 13.02 0.64
C GLY A 168 -10.41 12.95 -0.75
N LEU A 169 -9.62 12.55 -1.73
CA LEU A 169 -10.18 12.21 -3.04
C LEU A 169 -11.04 10.96 -2.90
N LYS A 170 -12.05 10.86 -3.74
CA LYS A 170 -12.86 9.67 -3.88
C LYS A 170 -11.96 8.53 -4.41
N ASP A 171 -12.15 7.34 -3.92
CA ASP A 171 -11.43 6.15 -4.38
C ASP A 171 -9.89 6.25 -4.24
N LEU A 172 -9.42 6.82 -3.10
CA LEU A 172 -8.00 6.78 -2.76
C LEU A 172 -7.49 5.33 -2.72
N PRO A 173 -6.24 5.09 -3.16
CA PRO A 173 -5.59 3.81 -2.94
C PRO A 173 -5.69 3.35 -1.48
N TRP A 174 -5.76 2.04 -1.29
CA TRP A 174 -6.00 1.42 0.02
C TRP A 174 -5.09 1.96 1.13
N GLN A 175 -3.80 2.12 0.80
CA GLN A 175 -2.78 2.56 1.74
C GLN A 175 -2.92 4.05 2.12
N LEU A 176 -3.58 4.86 1.28
CA LEU A 176 -3.80 6.28 1.52
C LEU A 176 -5.16 6.58 2.15
N SER A 177 -6.01 5.56 2.34
CA SER A 177 -7.33 5.73 2.96
C SER A 177 -7.22 6.11 4.44
N GLY A 178 -8.21 6.84 4.95
CA GLY A 178 -8.27 7.20 6.36
C GLY A 178 -8.20 5.98 7.29
N THR A 179 -8.77 4.85 6.88
CA THR A 179 -8.71 3.59 7.65
C THR A 179 -7.27 3.07 7.80
N THR A 180 -6.46 3.11 6.74
CA THR A 180 -5.04 2.74 6.83
C THR A 180 -4.24 3.76 7.63
N ILE A 181 -4.47 5.06 7.40
CA ILE A 181 -3.80 6.14 8.14
C ILE A 181 -4.02 6.00 9.65
N MET A 182 -5.22 5.63 10.06
CA MET A 182 -5.56 5.43 11.48
C MET A 182 -4.74 4.33 12.17
N GLN A 183 -4.17 3.39 11.39
CA GLN A 183 -3.34 2.29 11.92
C GLN A 183 -1.87 2.67 12.12
N HIS A 184 -1.45 3.86 11.65
CA HIS A 184 -0.10 4.34 11.94
C HIS A 184 0.04 4.73 13.41
N THR A 185 1.21 4.44 13.96
CA THR A 185 1.57 4.72 15.36
C THR A 185 2.95 5.38 15.42
N PRO A 186 3.35 5.98 16.55
CA PRO A 186 4.72 6.42 16.71
C PRO A 186 5.72 5.31 16.32
N PRO A 187 6.82 5.67 15.67
CA PRO A 187 7.37 7.02 15.50
C PRO A 187 6.80 7.85 14.36
N SER A 188 5.80 7.38 13.60
CA SER A 188 5.11 8.21 12.60
C SER A 188 4.49 9.43 13.25
N ARG A 189 4.49 10.58 12.54
CA ARG A 189 3.96 11.84 13.05
C ARG A 189 3.08 12.53 12.03
N ALA A 190 1.99 13.11 12.50
CA ALA A 190 1.09 13.92 11.68
C ALA A 190 1.26 15.41 12.02
N PHE A 191 1.25 16.25 10.98
CA PHE A 191 1.41 17.69 11.10
C PHE A 191 0.29 18.41 10.38
N LYS A 192 0.05 19.64 10.87
CA LYS A 192 -0.90 20.59 10.33
C LYS A 192 -0.24 21.94 10.14
N LEU A 193 -0.55 22.60 9.00
CA LEU A 193 -0.30 24.01 8.74
C LEU A 193 -1.54 24.58 8.07
N ASN A 194 -2.25 25.49 8.74
CA ASN A 194 -3.54 25.98 8.28
C ASN A 194 -4.53 24.84 7.99
N ASP A 195 -5.07 24.76 6.78
CA ASP A 195 -5.95 23.70 6.30
C ASP A 195 -5.21 22.61 5.49
N ALA A 196 -3.88 22.57 5.59
CA ALA A 196 -3.04 21.51 5.02
C ALA A 196 -2.52 20.57 6.11
N TYR A 197 -2.43 19.28 5.80
CA TYR A 197 -2.11 18.20 6.74
C TYR A 197 -1.21 17.18 6.07
N CYS A 198 -0.33 16.55 6.84
CA CYS A 198 0.47 15.43 6.34
C CYS A 198 0.72 14.37 7.42
N LEU A 199 1.05 13.17 6.96
CA LEU A 199 1.60 12.08 7.78
C LEU A 199 2.96 11.70 7.22
N ILE A 200 3.96 11.67 8.09
CA ILE A 200 5.31 11.19 7.76
C ILE A 200 5.67 9.97 8.62
N SER A 201 6.63 9.18 8.14
CA SER A 201 7.22 8.10 8.91
C SER A 201 8.05 8.63 10.10
N ASN A 202 9.01 7.88 10.59
CA ASN A 202 9.93 8.33 11.63
C ASN A 202 10.76 9.53 11.18
N PRO A 203 10.59 10.74 11.76
CA PRO A 203 11.34 11.92 11.37
C PRO A 203 12.82 11.87 11.78
N ASP A 204 13.19 10.99 12.72
CA ASP A 204 14.57 10.82 13.17
C ASP A 204 15.38 9.91 12.22
N ALA A 205 14.70 9.11 11.38
CA ALA A 205 15.34 8.29 10.37
C ALA A 205 16.04 9.15 9.29
N LYS A 206 17.02 8.57 8.59
CA LYS A 206 17.65 9.20 7.42
C LYS A 206 16.66 9.32 6.27
N ASP A 207 15.84 8.30 6.08
CA ASP A 207 14.82 8.20 5.05
C ASP A 207 13.44 8.46 5.66
N ILE A 208 12.77 9.50 5.19
CA ILE A 208 11.42 9.89 5.64
C ILE A 208 10.44 9.57 4.52
N VAL A 209 9.38 8.83 4.85
CA VAL A 209 8.29 8.52 3.91
C VAL A 209 7.11 9.44 4.19
N ILE A 210 6.57 10.05 3.16
CA ILE A 210 5.32 10.81 3.20
C ILE A 210 4.17 9.84 2.90
N TRP A 211 3.35 9.57 3.91
CA TRP A 211 2.23 8.64 3.80
C TRP A 211 0.91 9.33 3.43
N SER A 212 0.79 10.60 3.69
CA SER A 212 -0.41 11.36 3.33
C SER A 212 -0.11 12.85 3.22
N VAL A 213 -0.72 13.50 2.25
CA VAL A 213 -0.86 14.95 2.17
C VAL A 213 -2.32 15.26 1.87
N LEU A 214 -2.91 16.14 2.65
CA LEU A 214 -4.31 16.54 2.52
C LEU A 214 -4.43 18.06 2.62
N VAL A 215 -5.22 18.64 1.74
CA VAL A 215 -5.75 20.00 1.92
C VAL A 215 -7.27 19.91 1.97
N LYS A 216 -7.89 20.56 2.98
CA LYS A 216 -9.35 20.58 3.08
C LYS A 216 -9.99 21.10 1.79
N SER A 217 -11.10 20.51 1.40
CA SER A 217 -11.74 20.75 0.09
C SER A 217 -11.95 22.23 -0.21
N ARG A 218 -12.38 23.00 0.78
CA ARG A 218 -12.64 24.46 0.65
C ARG A 218 -11.39 25.33 0.46
N SER A 219 -10.22 24.80 0.78
CA SER A 219 -8.93 25.54 0.78
C SER A 219 -7.98 25.04 -0.31
N ARG A 220 -8.46 24.17 -1.20
CA ARG A 220 -7.67 23.67 -2.34
C ARG A 220 -7.41 24.80 -3.35
N GLY A 221 -6.31 24.71 -4.10
CA GLY A 221 -5.91 25.73 -5.07
C GLY A 221 -5.16 26.92 -4.48
N ALA A 222 -5.09 27.07 -3.15
CA ALA A 222 -4.41 28.17 -2.47
C ALA A 222 -2.90 27.90 -2.18
N GLY A 223 -2.30 26.85 -2.76
CA GLY A 223 -0.89 26.54 -2.58
C GLY A 223 -0.50 26.01 -1.20
N LEU A 224 -1.46 25.67 -0.33
CA LEU A 224 -1.20 25.28 1.06
C LEU A 224 -0.39 23.99 1.18
N SER A 225 -0.53 23.05 0.25
CA SER A 225 0.29 21.83 0.22
C SER A 225 1.76 22.15 0.03
N LYS A 226 2.09 23.07 -0.90
CA LYS A 226 3.46 23.53 -1.13
C LYS A 226 4.05 24.19 0.11
N VAL A 227 3.31 25.07 0.76
CA VAL A 227 3.76 25.76 2.00
C VAL A 227 4.01 24.75 3.11
N LEU A 228 3.10 23.79 3.31
CA LEU A 228 3.27 22.68 4.25
C LEU A 228 4.52 21.85 3.97
N MET A 229 4.73 21.47 2.70
CA MET A 229 5.90 20.68 2.29
C MET A 229 7.20 21.46 2.51
N MET A 230 7.26 22.72 2.15
CA MET A 230 8.43 23.58 2.42
C MET A 230 8.74 23.66 3.92
N ALA A 231 7.73 23.81 4.77
CA ALA A 231 7.91 23.84 6.22
C ALA A 231 8.43 22.49 6.76
N LEU A 232 7.94 21.37 6.23
CA LEU A 232 8.44 20.02 6.59
C LEU A 232 9.91 19.83 6.19
N LEU A 233 10.25 20.16 4.94
CA LEU A 233 11.61 20.04 4.41
C LEU A 233 12.59 20.93 5.18
N SER A 234 12.17 22.14 5.55
CA SER A 234 12.95 23.07 6.38
C SER A 234 13.17 22.55 7.80
N LYS A 235 12.13 21.95 8.40
CA LYS A 235 12.20 21.42 9.77
C LYS A 235 13.11 20.20 9.88
N TYR A 236 13.12 19.34 8.87
CA TYR A 236 13.86 18.06 8.87
C TYR A 236 14.89 18.04 7.74
N GLN A 237 15.96 18.82 7.92
CA GLN A 237 17.05 18.96 6.94
C GLN A 237 17.93 17.69 6.88
N ASN A 238 18.72 17.59 5.80
CA ASN A 238 19.69 16.51 5.58
C ASN A 238 19.03 15.10 5.56
N LYS A 239 17.80 15.02 5.08
CA LYS A 239 17.02 13.78 4.95
C LYS A 239 16.80 13.41 3.47
N ILE A 240 16.49 12.14 3.26
CA ILE A 240 16.00 11.62 1.99
C ILE A 240 14.49 11.45 2.14
N TRP A 241 13.73 12.10 1.27
CA TRP A 241 12.28 12.07 1.30
C TRP A 241 11.75 11.13 0.23
N HIS A 242 10.81 10.29 0.59
CA HIS A 242 10.15 9.35 -0.30
C HIS A 242 8.64 9.58 -0.30
N VAL A 243 8.09 9.71 -1.47
CA VAL A 243 6.65 9.56 -1.73
C VAL A 243 6.50 8.21 -2.39
N PRO A 244 5.90 7.20 -1.74
CA PRO A 244 5.78 5.86 -2.33
C PRO A 244 4.90 5.90 -3.59
N ALA A 245 5.16 4.99 -4.53
CA ALA A 245 4.43 4.91 -5.80
C ALA A 245 2.99 4.35 -5.64
N ILE A 246 2.27 4.93 -4.69
CA ILE A 246 0.86 4.65 -4.40
C ILE A 246 0.00 5.91 -4.48
N PHE A 247 0.60 7.08 -4.79
CA PHE A 247 -0.16 8.31 -4.93
C PHE A 247 -0.76 8.42 -6.33
N PRO A 248 -2.05 8.77 -6.43
CA PRO A 248 -2.67 9.09 -7.71
C PRO A 248 -1.88 10.15 -8.49
N GLU A 249 -1.65 9.92 -9.80
CA GLU A 249 -0.89 10.86 -10.63
C GLU A 249 -1.52 12.25 -10.66
N GLU A 250 -2.85 12.35 -10.55
CA GLU A 250 -3.58 13.60 -10.40
C GLU A 250 -3.23 14.40 -9.12
N MET A 251 -2.52 13.80 -8.16
CA MET A 251 -2.00 14.47 -6.97
C MET A 251 -0.55 14.94 -7.14
N SER A 252 0.09 14.74 -8.29
CA SER A 252 1.51 15.04 -8.52
C SER A 252 1.87 16.50 -8.31
N PHE A 253 0.91 17.43 -8.48
CA PHE A 253 1.10 18.86 -8.24
C PHE A 253 1.34 19.22 -6.75
N ILE A 254 1.21 18.26 -5.83
CA ILE A 254 1.47 18.45 -4.39
C ILE A 254 2.97 18.37 -4.10
N PHE A 255 3.72 17.69 -4.93
CA PHE A 255 5.14 17.39 -4.81
C PHE A 255 5.95 18.09 -5.91
#